data_ef76dd57465942d3ba6c5a27297f6ff1
#
_entry.id   ef76dd57465942d3ba6c5a27297f6ff1
#
_cell.length_a   1.000
_cell.length_b   1.000
_cell.length_c   1.000
_cell.angle_alpha   90.00
_cell.angle_beta   90.00
_cell.angle_gamma   90.00
#
_symmetry.space_group_name_H-M   'P 1'
#
loop_
_entity.id
_entity.type
_entity.pdbx_description
1 polymer ?
#
loop_
_entity_poly.entity_id
_entity_poly.type
_entity_poly.pdbx_seq_one_letter_code
_entity_poly.pdbx_strand_id
1 'polypeptide(L)'
;MKEGARIGEQYARRLTYVLAAVWVAQVSGIGLLACWVPALRGGVCVWLLLLLCVGLIGSVAGVRWISRRYAAQMVERIDWAYQSEKAFISNASHELNNPLTAIQGECEISLMRERTAKEYQDALRRIAMENHRVIQLIKQLLFLARGDREQLQKAIDTFCLADYLMPFTSERISFSPDNFAYQVEANPDLLKIALQNILQNACKYSGDKPVEMRLRGSVLSIVDQGIGIPPEEIQRVTQPFYRASNAHAYAGRGIGLSLSLRILRKYGASVQITSRLGEGTTVAIDFDGDR
;
A
#
# COMPACT_ATOMS: atom_id res chain seq x y z
N MET A 1 -5.26 -3.91 -20.04
CA MET A 1 -5.80 -2.62 -20.49
C MET A 1 -7.09 -2.72 -21.31
N LYS A 2 -7.22 -3.58 -22.32
CA LYS A 2 -8.44 -3.66 -23.16
C LYS A 2 -9.68 -4.24 -22.47
N GLU A 3 -9.54 -5.06 -21.45
CA GLU A 3 -10.65 -5.75 -20.78
C GLU A 3 -11.40 -4.86 -19.77
N GLY A 4 -10.74 -4.07 -18.97
CA GLY A 4 -11.39 -3.13 -18.03
C GLY A 4 -12.17 -2.02 -18.73
N ALA A 5 -11.62 -1.48 -19.83
CA ALA A 5 -12.32 -0.52 -20.68
C ALA A 5 -13.55 -1.15 -21.34
N ARG A 6 -13.48 -2.42 -21.78
CA ARG A 6 -14.62 -3.19 -22.32
C ARG A 6 -15.73 -3.40 -21.31
N ILE A 7 -15.37 -3.74 -20.07
CA ILE A 7 -16.35 -3.97 -18.99
C ILE A 7 -17.06 -2.66 -18.63
N GLY A 8 -16.33 -1.54 -18.48
CA GLY A 8 -16.93 -0.22 -18.24
C GLY A 8 -17.84 0.24 -19.37
N GLU A 9 -17.44 0.00 -20.62
CA GLU A 9 -18.26 0.30 -21.80
C GLU A 9 -19.51 -0.59 -21.91
N GLN A 10 -19.40 -1.89 -21.53
CA GLN A 10 -20.55 -2.79 -21.47
C GLN A 10 -21.57 -2.37 -20.40
N TYR A 11 -21.12 -1.97 -19.22
CA TYR A 11 -22.02 -1.47 -18.16
C TYR A 11 -22.67 -0.14 -18.55
N ALA A 12 -21.93 0.78 -19.13
CA ALA A 12 -22.45 2.04 -19.62
C ALA A 12 -23.50 1.82 -20.74
N ARG A 13 -23.24 0.91 -21.67
CA ARG A 13 -24.20 0.53 -22.71
C ARG A 13 -25.48 -0.13 -22.12
N ARG A 14 -25.31 -1.08 -21.18
CA ARG A 14 -26.47 -1.73 -20.51
C ARG A 14 -27.33 -0.71 -19.76
N LEU A 15 -26.72 0.21 -19.03
CA LEU A 15 -27.43 1.26 -18.31
C LEU A 15 -28.15 2.21 -19.28
N THR A 16 -27.56 2.54 -20.42
CA THR A 16 -28.16 3.34 -21.47
C THR A 16 -29.35 2.62 -22.09
N TYR A 17 -29.26 1.30 -22.32
CA TYR A 17 -30.38 0.50 -22.84
C TYR A 17 -31.53 0.39 -21.84
N VAL A 18 -31.26 0.19 -20.55
CA VAL A 18 -32.29 0.13 -19.50
C VAL A 18 -32.99 1.48 -19.37
N LEU A 19 -32.26 2.60 -19.36
CA LEU A 19 -32.87 3.92 -19.34
C LEU A 19 -33.71 4.20 -20.59
N ALA A 20 -33.23 3.82 -21.78
CA ALA A 20 -33.99 3.95 -23.03
C ALA A 20 -35.26 3.09 -23.02
N ALA A 21 -35.24 1.85 -22.51
CA ALA A 21 -36.38 0.98 -22.38
C ALA A 21 -37.43 1.55 -21.41
N VAL A 22 -37.01 2.07 -20.26
CA VAL A 22 -37.90 2.74 -19.29
C VAL A 22 -38.58 3.96 -19.94
N TRP A 23 -37.84 4.74 -20.72
CA TRP A 23 -38.35 5.89 -21.44
C TRP A 23 -39.33 5.52 -22.52
N VAL A 24 -39.06 4.50 -23.33
CA VAL A 24 -39.99 3.99 -24.35
C VAL A 24 -41.30 3.54 -23.69
N ALA A 25 -41.24 2.85 -22.55
CA ALA A 25 -42.40 2.45 -21.79
C ALA A 25 -43.22 3.65 -21.27
N GLN A 26 -42.55 4.70 -20.76
CA GLN A 26 -43.19 5.93 -20.29
C GLN A 26 -43.88 6.70 -21.45
N VAL A 27 -43.17 6.86 -22.58
CA VAL A 27 -43.73 7.54 -23.77
C VAL A 27 -44.90 6.78 -24.34
N SER A 28 -44.81 5.44 -24.39
CA SER A 28 -45.91 4.58 -24.83
C SER A 28 -47.13 4.67 -23.90
N GLY A 29 -46.91 4.71 -22.58
CA GLY A 29 -47.96 4.87 -21.57
C GLY A 29 -48.68 6.22 -21.69
N ILE A 30 -47.95 7.31 -21.94
CA ILE A 30 -48.52 8.64 -22.14
C ILE A 30 -49.27 8.71 -23.47
N GLY A 31 -48.77 8.06 -24.54
CA GLY A 31 -49.47 7.97 -25.83
C GLY A 31 -50.80 7.25 -25.72
N LEU A 32 -50.86 6.15 -24.96
CA LEU A 32 -52.09 5.41 -24.67
C LEU A 32 -53.09 6.25 -23.85
N LEU A 33 -52.63 6.96 -22.81
CA LEU A 33 -53.46 7.89 -22.04
C LEU A 33 -54.02 9.04 -22.88
N ALA A 34 -53.23 9.60 -23.79
CA ALA A 34 -53.66 10.66 -24.71
C ALA A 34 -54.73 10.21 -25.70
N CYS A 35 -54.74 8.92 -26.06
CA CYS A 35 -55.82 8.34 -26.89
C CYS A 35 -57.14 8.17 -26.14
N TRP A 36 -57.12 7.97 -24.81
CA TRP A 36 -58.30 7.72 -24.00
C TRP A 36 -58.93 8.98 -23.41
N VAL A 37 -58.22 10.07 -23.27
CA VAL A 37 -58.71 11.33 -22.65
C VAL A 37 -58.79 12.43 -23.70
N PRO A 38 -60.00 12.80 -24.17
CA PRO A 38 -60.20 13.81 -25.23
C PRO A 38 -59.60 15.20 -24.88
N ALA A 39 -59.56 15.55 -23.62
CA ALA A 39 -58.96 16.80 -23.12
C ALA A 39 -57.46 16.91 -23.37
N LEU A 40 -56.76 15.81 -23.61
CA LEU A 40 -55.33 15.76 -23.89
C LEU A 40 -54.97 15.90 -25.38
N ARG A 41 -55.96 16.02 -26.27
CA ARG A 41 -55.75 16.16 -27.73
C ARG A 41 -55.25 17.54 -28.18
N GLY A 42 -55.02 18.47 -27.25
CA GLY A 42 -54.53 19.83 -27.56
C GLY A 42 -53.03 19.99 -27.32
N GLY A 43 -52.55 21.23 -27.29
CA GLY A 43 -51.15 21.59 -27.12
C GLY A 43 -50.44 21.01 -25.89
N VAL A 44 -51.20 20.54 -24.89
CA VAL A 44 -50.65 19.91 -23.66
C VAL A 44 -49.84 18.66 -23.96
N CYS A 45 -50.27 17.81 -24.92
CA CYS A 45 -49.52 16.62 -25.35
C CYS A 45 -48.14 16.96 -25.95
N VAL A 46 -48.09 18.04 -26.71
CA VAL A 46 -46.80 18.49 -27.31
C VAL A 46 -45.85 18.96 -26.25
N TRP A 47 -46.30 19.70 -25.24
CA TRP A 47 -45.47 20.15 -24.12
C TRP A 47 -44.99 18.99 -23.25
N LEU A 48 -45.81 17.98 -22.98
CA LEU A 48 -45.40 16.78 -22.25
C LEU A 48 -44.36 15.98 -23.01
N LEU A 49 -44.51 15.81 -24.33
CA LEU A 49 -43.52 15.14 -25.17
C LEU A 49 -42.18 15.91 -25.21
N LEU A 50 -42.23 17.25 -25.29
CA LEU A 50 -41.03 18.07 -25.24
C LEU A 50 -40.30 17.93 -23.88
N LEU A 51 -41.01 17.98 -22.76
CA LEU A 51 -40.44 17.77 -21.43
C LEU A 51 -39.79 16.39 -21.28
N LEU A 52 -40.46 15.36 -21.83
CA LEU A 52 -39.92 14.03 -21.88
C LEU A 52 -38.65 13.94 -22.72
N CYS A 53 -38.58 14.56 -23.88
CA CYS A 53 -37.41 14.60 -24.74
C CYS A 53 -36.22 15.32 -24.04
N VAL A 54 -36.48 16.46 -23.39
CA VAL A 54 -35.45 17.19 -22.62
C VAL A 54 -34.92 16.35 -21.46
N GLY A 55 -35.79 15.67 -20.73
CA GLY A 55 -35.41 14.73 -19.67
C GLY A 55 -34.55 13.56 -20.18
N LEU A 56 -34.89 12.99 -21.37
CA LEU A 56 -34.08 11.95 -22.01
C LEU A 56 -32.70 12.46 -22.36
N ILE A 57 -32.62 13.60 -23.03
CA ILE A 57 -31.33 14.21 -23.39
C ILE A 57 -30.51 14.47 -22.15
N GLY A 58 -31.12 15.03 -21.09
CA GLY A 58 -30.47 15.27 -19.81
C GLY A 58 -29.95 14.00 -19.13
N SER A 59 -30.77 12.93 -19.12
CA SER A 59 -30.36 11.64 -18.52
C SER A 59 -29.20 10.98 -19.30
N VAL A 60 -29.26 10.98 -20.63
CA VAL A 60 -28.19 10.45 -21.49
C VAL A 60 -26.89 11.28 -21.34
N ALA A 61 -27.02 12.60 -21.29
CA ALA A 61 -25.87 13.49 -21.05
C ALA A 61 -25.27 13.26 -19.65
N GLY A 62 -26.10 13.11 -18.62
CA GLY A 62 -25.67 12.80 -17.25
C GLY A 62 -24.95 11.46 -17.16
N VAL A 63 -25.50 10.40 -17.74
CA VAL A 63 -24.83 9.08 -17.78
C VAL A 63 -23.51 9.14 -18.52
N ARG A 64 -23.45 9.83 -19.67
CA ARG A 64 -22.19 10.01 -20.41
C ARG A 64 -21.14 10.81 -19.62
N TRP A 65 -21.56 11.86 -18.92
CA TRP A 65 -20.66 12.66 -18.09
C TRP A 65 -20.12 11.84 -16.91
N ILE A 66 -20.97 11.13 -16.19
CA ILE A 66 -20.59 10.23 -15.10
C ILE A 66 -19.65 9.14 -15.60
N SER A 67 -20.02 8.47 -16.69
CA SER A 67 -19.22 7.39 -17.29
C SER A 67 -17.83 7.87 -17.72
N ARG A 68 -17.72 9.07 -18.33
CA ARG A 68 -16.43 9.68 -18.70
C ARG A 68 -15.59 10.00 -17.46
N ARG A 69 -16.19 10.52 -16.40
CA ARG A 69 -15.48 10.86 -15.16
C ARG A 69 -14.96 9.61 -14.46
N TYR A 70 -15.74 8.54 -14.37
CA TYR A 70 -15.29 7.26 -13.83
C TYR A 70 -14.21 6.61 -14.71
N ALA A 71 -14.34 6.66 -16.02
CA ALA A 71 -13.33 6.13 -16.94
C ALA A 71 -12.00 6.89 -16.79
N ALA A 72 -12.03 8.21 -16.70
CA ALA A 72 -10.81 9.02 -16.48
C ALA A 72 -10.12 8.66 -15.16
N GLN A 73 -10.86 8.54 -14.05
CA GLN A 73 -10.31 8.13 -12.76
C GLN A 73 -9.75 6.69 -12.79
N MET A 74 -10.39 5.78 -13.52
CA MET A 74 -9.86 4.41 -13.68
C MET A 74 -8.57 4.39 -14.49
N VAL A 75 -8.48 5.16 -15.57
CA VAL A 75 -7.25 5.29 -16.38
C VAL A 75 -6.12 5.84 -15.52
N GLU A 76 -6.36 6.91 -14.77
CA GLU A 76 -5.36 7.51 -13.88
C GLU A 76 -4.86 6.51 -12.82
N ARG A 77 -5.78 5.73 -12.21
CA ARG A 77 -5.40 4.68 -11.25
C ARG A 77 -4.58 3.56 -11.89
N ILE A 78 -4.92 3.17 -13.12
CA ILE A 78 -4.17 2.13 -13.86
C ILE A 78 -2.79 2.65 -14.25
N ASP A 79 -2.70 3.88 -14.73
CA ASP A 79 -1.41 4.51 -15.08
C ASP A 79 -0.53 4.66 -13.84
N TRP A 80 -1.10 5.09 -12.72
CA TRP A 80 -0.37 5.16 -11.46
C TRP A 80 0.13 3.79 -10.99
N ALA A 81 -0.72 2.75 -11.05
CA ALA A 81 -0.33 1.38 -10.69
C ALA A 81 0.78 0.85 -11.61
N TYR A 82 0.68 1.09 -12.91
CA TYR A 82 1.68 0.71 -13.91
C TYR A 82 3.03 1.42 -13.68
N GLN A 83 3.01 2.73 -13.44
CA GLN A 83 4.22 3.49 -13.13
C GLN A 83 4.86 3.03 -11.82
N SER A 84 4.05 2.73 -10.81
CA SER A 84 4.51 2.19 -9.53
C SER A 84 5.15 0.81 -9.70
N GLU A 85 4.56 -0.07 -10.50
CA GLU A 85 5.12 -1.40 -10.81
C GLU A 85 6.44 -1.28 -11.58
N LYS A 86 6.49 -0.42 -12.60
CA LYS A 86 7.71 -0.16 -13.37
C LYS A 86 8.83 0.39 -12.50
N ALA A 87 8.52 1.34 -11.62
CA ALA A 87 9.48 1.90 -10.66
C ALA A 87 9.96 0.82 -9.67
N PHE A 88 9.06 -0.05 -9.19
CA PHE A 88 9.40 -1.17 -8.33
C PHE A 88 10.40 -2.12 -9.00
N ILE A 89 10.15 -2.55 -10.24
CA ILE A 89 11.05 -3.45 -10.99
C ILE A 89 12.41 -2.79 -11.23
N SER A 90 12.43 -1.52 -11.65
CA SER A 90 13.66 -0.76 -11.87
C SER A 90 14.50 -0.65 -10.61
N ASN A 91 13.87 -0.23 -9.50
CA ASN A 91 14.56 -0.07 -8.22
C ASN A 91 15.04 -1.42 -7.66
N ALA A 92 14.24 -2.48 -7.79
CA ALA A 92 14.63 -3.83 -7.38
C ALA A 92 15.88 -4.30 -8.14
N SER A 93 15.93 -4.05 -9.46
CA SER A 93 17.07 -4.39 -10.30
C SER A 93 18.33 -3.64 -9.88
N HIS A 94 18.23 -2.34 -9.61
CA HIS A 94 19.35 -1.55 -9.10
C HIS A 94 19.86 -2.02 -7.73
N GLU A 95 18.95 -2.31 -6.79
CA GLU A 95 19.29 -2.77 -5.46
C GLU A 95 19.87 -4.19 -5.43
N LEU A 96 19.54 -5.04 -6.41
CA LEU A 96 20.13 -6.35 -6.59
C LEU A 96 21.52 -6.26 -7.26
N ASN A 97 21.69 -5.40 -8.26
CA ASN A 97 22.95 -5.27 -8.98
C ASN A 97 24.08 -4.74 -8.09
N ASN A 98 23.78 -3.84 -7.14
CA ASN A 98 24.80 -3.25 -6.26
C ASN A 98 25.59 -4.32 -5.47
N PRO A 99 24.97 -5.21 -4.67
CA PRO A 99 25.72 -6.24 -3.94
C PRO A 99 26.34 -7.31 -4.87
N LEU A 100 25.70 -7.61 -6.02
CA LEU A 100 26.27 -8.54 -7.00
C LEU A 100 27.55 -7.98 -7.62
N THR A 101 27.59 -6.68 -7.94
CA THR A 101 28.80 -6.01 -8.42
C THR A 101 29.89 -6.00 -7.36
N ALA A 102 29.53 -5.81 -6.08
CA ALA A 102 30.49 -5.89 -4.98
C ALA A 102 31.08 -7.31 -4.82
N ILE A 103 30.24 -8.35 -4.92
CA ILE A 103 30.69 -9.76 -4.90
C ILE A 103 31.63 -10.03 -6.07
N GLN A 104 31.23 -9.61 -7.28
CA GLN A 104 32.05 -9.80 -8.48
C GLN A 104 33.40 -9.10 -8.35
N GLY A 105 33.42 -7.85 -7.88
CA GLY A 105 34.66 -7.10 -7.66
C GLY A 105 35.60 -7.77 -6.64
N GLU A 106 35.05 -8.29 -5.52
CA GLU A 106 35.85 -9.05 -4.54
C GLU A 106 36.45 -10.32 -5.14
N CYS A 107 35.70 -11.03 -5.97
CA CYS A 107 36.21 -12.21 -6.67
C CYS A 107 37.32 -11.84 -7.66
N GLU A 108 37.09 -10.84 -8.54
CA GLU A 108 38.08 -10.38 -9.52
C GLU A 108 39.38 -9.93 -8.85
N ILE A 109 39.27 -9.08 -7.84
CA ILE A 109 40.43 -8.59 -7.08
C ILE A 109 41.18 -9.74 -6.37
N SER A 110 40.45 -10.77 -5.88
CA SER A 110 41.05 -11.91 -5.22
C SER A 110 41.78 -12.86 -6.18
N LEU A 111 41.37 -12.86 -7.47
CA LEU A 111 41.94 -13.68 -8.52
C LEU A 111 43.13 -13.00 -9.27
N MET A 112 43.27 -11.65 -9.14
CA MET A 112 44.30 -10.90 -9.88
C MET A 112 45.75 -11.29 -9.47
N ARG A 113 45.96 -11.73 -8.23
CA ARG A 113 47.30 -12.11 -7.70
C ARG A 113 47.12 -13.11 -6.56
N GLU A 114 48.19 -13.85 -6.31
CA GLU A 114 48.27 -14.68 -5.09
C GLU A 114 48.18 -13.82 -3.82
N ARG A 115 47.45 -14.31 -2.84
CA ARG A 115 47.18 -13.65 -1.57
C ARG A 115 47.47 -14.59 -0.41
N THR A 116 47.64 -14.01 0.77
CA THR A 116 47.74 -14.80 2.00
C THR A 116 46.39 -15.48 2.31
N ALA A 117 46.42 -16.59 3.05
CA ALA A 117 45.25 -17.29 3.51
C ALA A 117 44.30 -16.37 4.28
N LYS A 118 44.82 -15.41 5.05
CA LYS A 118 44.03 -14.42 5.80
C LYS A 118 43.27 -13.48 4.84
N GLU A 119 43.93 -12.95 3.82
CA GLU A 119 43.30 -12.07 2.82
C GLU A 119 42.17 -12.77 2.06
N TYR A 120 42.36 -14.05 1.71
CA TYR A 120 41.31 -14.87 1.11
C TYR A 120 40.13 -15.09 2.07
N GLN A 121 40.41 -15.36 3.35
CA GLN A 121 39.33 -15.50 4.35
C GLN A 121 38.50 -14.23 4.51
N ASP A 122 39.19 -13.05 4.53
CA ASP A 122 38.50 -11.77 4.66
C ASP A 122 37.69 -11.42 3.41
N ALA A 123 38.16 -11.75 2.21
CA ALA A 123 37.38 -11.63 0.96
C ALA A 123 36.15 -12.53 0.97
N LEU A 124 36.31 -13.81 1.35
CA LEU A 124 35.19 -14.75 1.47
C LEU A 124 34.14 -14.29 2.50
N ARG A 125 34.56 -13.70 3.63
CA ARG A 125 33.62 -13.14 4.60
C ARG A 125 32.83 -11.98 4.02
N ARG A 126 33.46 -11.06 3.27
CA ARG A 126 32.77 -9.96 2.58
C ARG A 126 31.78 -10.48 1.54
N ILE A 127 32.18 -11.44 0.72
CA ILE A 127 31.32 -12.11 -0.25
C ILE A 127 30.10 -12.77 0.43
N ALA A 128 30.35 -13.50 1.54
CA ALA A 128 29.28 -14.15 2.30
C ALA A 128 28.28 -13.12 2.89
N MET A 129 28.76 -12.00 3.39
CA MET A 129 27.89 -10.91 3.88
C MET A 129 27.04 -10.31 2.76
N GLU A 130 27.61 -10.00 1.60
CA GLU A 130 26.85 -9.46 0.48
C GLU A 130 25.85 -10.49 -0.09
N ASN A 131 26.24 -11.76 -0.19
CA ASN A 131 25.33 -12.84 -0.57
C ASN A 131 24.12 -12.94 0.39
N HIS A 132 24.38 -12.86 1.71
CA HIS A 132 23.29 -12.84 2.69
C HIS A 132 22.35 -11.63 2.49
N ARG A 133 22.89 -10.45 2.17
CA ARG A 133 22.11 -9.25 1.85
C ARG A 133 21.23 -9.45 0.62
N VAL A 134 21.75 -10.11 -0.43
CA VAL A 134 20.97 -10.45 -1.65
C VAL A 134 19.82 -11.38 -1.30
N ILE A 135 20.07 -12.44 -0.54
CA ILE A 135 19.05 -13.41 -0.12
C ILE A 135 17.92 -12.71 0.65
N GLN A 136 18.26 -11.84 1.60
CA GLN A 136 17.25 -11.08 2.37
C GLN A 136 16.46 -10.13 1.46
N LEU A 137 17.12 -9.45 0.53
CA LEU A 137 16.44 -8.57 -0.42
C LEU A 137 15.46 -9.34 -1.31
N ILE A 138 15.87 -10.49 -1.85
CA ILE A 138 15.00 -11.35 -2.66
C ILE A 138 13.76 -11.79 -1.87
N LYS A 139 13.94 -12.23 -0.60
CA LYS A 139 12.80 -12.59 0.27
C LYS A 139 11.83 -11.43 0.46
N GLN A 140 12.33 -10.22 0.71
CA GLN A 140 11.51 -9.02 0.86
C GLN A 140 10.75 -8.68 -0.43
N LEU A 141 11.42 -8.75 -1.59
CA LEU A 141 10.82 -8.48 -2.89
C LEU A 141 9.74 -9.51 -3.25
N LEU A 142 9.99 -10.80 -3.02
CA LEU A 142 9.00 -11.86 -3.24
C LEU A 142 7.77 -11.67 -2.36
N PHE A 143 7.97 -11.30 -1.09
CA PHE A 143 6.85 -10.99 -0.19
C PHE A 143 6.04 -9.79 -0.69
N LEU A 144 6.71 -8.72 -1.15
CA LEU A 144 6.05 -7.54 -1.71
C LEU A 144 5.35 -7.84 -3.06
N ALA A 145 5.90 -8.72 -3.90
CA ALA A 145 5.32 -9.03 -5.20
C ALA A 145 4.11 -9.99 -5.12
N ARG A 146 4.21 -11.07 -4.36
CA ARG A 146 3.23 -12.17 -4.36
C ARG A 146 2.27 -12.14 -3.16
N GLY A 147 2.69 -11.52 -2.04
CA GLY A 147 1.95 -11.62 -0.78
C GLY A 147 1.74 -13.10 -0.46
N ASP A 148 2.81 -13.83 -0.17
CA ASP A 148 2.84 -15.30 -0.02
C ASP A 148 1.70 -15.80 0.86
N ARG A 149 0.58 -16.20 0.23
CA ARG A 149 -0.58 -16.76 0.94
C ARG A 149 -0.22 -18.04 1.70
N GLU A 150 0.69 -18.84 1.16
CA GLU A 150 1.10 -20.11 1.80
C GLU A 150 1.97 -19.90 3.05
N GLN A 151 2.91 -18.94 3.04
CA GLN A 151 3.74 -18.66 4.22
C GLN A 151 2.96 -17.90 5.31
N LEU A 152 1.97 -17.11 4.92
CA LEU A 152 1.13 -16.33 5.83
C LEU A 152 0.08 -17.20 6.56
N GLN A 153 -0.36 -18.30 5.96
CA GLN A 153 -1.32 -19.25 6.58
C GLN A 153 -0.64 -20.35 7.40
N LYS A 154 0.68 -20.56 7.23
CA LYS A 154 1.44 -21.50 8.06
C LYS A 154 1.85 -20.81 9.36
N ALA A 155 1.49 -21.43 10.49
CA ALA A 155 1.85 -21.01 11.85
C ALA A 155 1.25 -19.66 12.29
N ILE A 156 -0.07 -19.47 12.11
CA ILE A 156 -0.80 -18.43 12.84
C ILE A 156 -1.01 -18.95 14.27
N ASP A 157 -0.55 -18.18 15.23
CA ASP A 157 -0.70 -18.44 16.65
C ASP A 157 -1.46 -17.29 17.31
N THR A 158 -2.14 -17.60 18.41
CA THR A 158 -2.76 -16.61 19.31
C THR A 158 -1.86 -16.41 20.51
N PHE A 159 -1.40 -15.21 20.75
CA PHE A 159 -0.48 -14.91 21.85
C PHE A 159 -0.72 -13.52 22.44
N CYS A 160 -0.28 -13.34 23.69
CA CYS A 160 -0.33 -12.05 24.37
C CYS A 160 0.64 -11.06 23.70
N LEU A 161 0.10 -9.93 23.22
CA LEU A 161 0.90 -8.93 22.50
C LEU A 161 1.93 -8.26 23.43
N ALA A 162 1.57 -8.00 24.69
CA ALA A 162 2.49 -7.39 25.64
C ALA A 162 3.72 -8.27 25.90
N ASP A 163 3.50 -9.58 26.17
CA ASP A 163 4.59 -10.53 26.39
C ASP A 163 5.48 -10.67 25.15
N TYR A 164 4.85 -10.68 23.98
CA TYR A 164 5.56 -10.74 22.70
C TYR A 164 6.43 -9.51 22.43
N LEU A 165 6.03 -8.34 22.94
CA LEU A 165 6.77 -7.08 22.75
C LEU A 165 7.93 -6.89 23.74
N MET A 166 7.91 -7.54 24.89
CA MET A 166 8.95 -7.42 25.92
C MET A 166 10.39 -7.65 25.39
N PRO A 167 10.67 -8.66 24.54
CA PRO A 167 12.02 -8.88 24.01
C PRO A 167 12.54 -7.80 23.06
N PHE A 168 11.72 -6.86 22.61
CA PHE A 168 12.14 -5.74 21.78
C PHE A 168 12.69 -4.56 22.58
N THR A 169 12.58 -4.61 23.92
CA THR A 169 13.12 -3.60 24.81
C THR A 169 14.65 -3.60 24.80
N SER A 170 15.25 -2.44 24.97
CA SER A 170 16.69 -2.25 25.07
C SER A 170 16.98 -0.96 25.83
N GLU A 171 18.24 -0.61 26.03
CA GLU A 171 18.65 0.69 26.63
C GLU A 171 18.04 1.88 25.88
N ARG A 172 17.77 1.73 24.58
CA ARG A 172 17.23 2.79 23.71
C ARG A 172 15.72 2.66 23.46
N ILE A 173 15.13 1.50 23.72
CA ILE A 173 13.73 1.22 23.44
C ILE A 173 13.03 0.90 24.74
N SER A 174 12.19 1.81 25.23
CA SER A 174 11.31 1.59 26.39
C SER A 174 9.99 1.02 25.96
N PHE A 175 9.35 0.25 26.83
CA PHE A 175 8.01 -0.32 26.60
C PHE A 175 7.09 -0.03 27.78
N SER A 176 5.93 0.53 27.49
CA SER A 176 4.90 0.91 28.46
C SER A 176 3.55 0.31 28.07
N PRO A 177 3.22 -0.92 28.52
CA PRO A 177 1.92 -1.52 28.30
C PRO A 177 0.92 -1.07 29.38
N ASP A 178 -0.34 -0.80 28.98
CA ASP A 178 -1.47 -0.62 29.90
C ASP A 178 -2.39 -1.87 29.91
N ASN A 179 -2.23 -2.76 28.94
CA ASN A 179 -3.03 -3.97 28.83
C ASN A 179 -2.12 -5.19 28.57
N PHE A 180 -2.02 -6.06 29.58
CA PHE A 180 -1.28 -7.32 29.50
C PHE A 180 -2.14 -8.50 29.02
N ALA A 181 -3.43 -8.31 28.75
CA ALA A 181 -4.35 -9.38 28.40
C ALA A 181 -4.71 -9.39 26.90
N TYR A 182 -4.29 -8.38 26.12
CA TYR A 182 -4.64 -8.29 24.71
C TYR A 182 -3.97 -9.39 23.89
N GLN A 183 -4.81 -10.19 23.22
CA GLN A 183 -4.38 -11.31 22.39
C GLN A 183 -4.38 -10.88 20.91
N VAL A 184 -3.33 -11.26 20.19
CA VAL A 184 -3.23 -11.07 18.75
C VAL A 184 -3.13 -12.42 18.05
N GLU A 185 -3.79 -12.53 16.91
CA GLU A 185 -3.74 -13.71 16.03
C GLU A 185 -2.90 -13.37 14.81
N ALA A 186 -1.66 -13.87 14.77
CA ALA A 186 -0.70 -13.58 13.70
C ALA A 186 0.38 -14.66 13.61
N ASN A 187 1.14 -14.67 12.53
CA ASN A 187 2.39 -15.41 12.47
C ASN A 187 3.48 -14.64 13.24
N PRO A 188 4.07 -15.22 14.31
CA PRO A 188 5.03 -14.53 15.16
C PRO A 188 6.28 -14.06 14.40
N ASP A 189 6.79 -14.89 13.48
CA ASP A 189 8.01 -14.55 12.72
C ASP A 189 7.78 -13.37 11.77
N LEU A 190 6.63 -13.32 11.10
CA LEU A 190 6.29 -12.22 10.22
C LEU A 190 6.01 -10.93 11.00
N LEU A 191 5.30 -11.04 12.13
CA LEU A 191 5.09 -9.90 13.01
C LEU A 191 6.41 -9.36 13.55
N LYS A 192 7.36 -10.25 13.91
CA LYS A 192 8.72 -9.87 14.31
C LYS A 192 9.42 -9.05 13.22
N ILE A 193 9.36 -9.50 11.96
CA ILE A 193 9.96 -8.76 10.83
C ILE A 193 9.35 -7.37 10.71
N ALA A 194 8.01 -7.25 10.80
CA ALA A 194 7.33 -5.98 10.69
C ALA A 194 7.73 -5.01 11.80
N LEU A 195 7.71 -5.46 13.06
CA LEU A 195 8.06 -4.65 14.22
C LEU A 195 9.54 -4.26 14.23
N GLN A 196 10.43 -5.20 13.91
CA GLN A 196 11.87 -4.92 13.82
C GLN A 196 12.17 -3.84 12.78
N ASN A 197 11.55 -3.87 11.62
CA ASN A 197 11.74 -2.85 10.60
C ASN A 197 11.29 -1.45 11.08
N ILE A 198 10.15 -1.37 11.78
CA ILE A 198 9.63 -0.09 12.30
C ILE A 198 10.54 0.43 13.41
N LEU A 199 10.93 -0.43 14.37
CA LEU A 199 11.81 -0.07 15.48
C LEU A 199 13.20 0.31 14.99
N GLN A 200 13.77 -0.41 14.01
CA GLN A 200 15.06 -0.06 13.41
C GLN A 200 14.98 1.31 12.71
N ASN A 201 13.88 1.63 12.05
CA ASN A 201 13.68 2.95 11.48
C ASN A 201 13.61 4.02 12.58
N ALA A 202 12.80 3.81 13.61
CA ALA A 202 12.69 4.71 14.73
C ALA A 202 14.07 4.99 15.38
N CYS A 203 14.84 3.94 15.71
CA CYS A 203 16.19 4.08 16.27
C CYS A 203 17.16 4.77 15.32
N LYS A 204 17.09 4.46 14.03
CA LYS A 204 17.99 5.01 13.02
C LYS A 204 17.79 6.51 12.81
N TYR A 205 16.55 6.95 12.75
CA TYR A 205 16.23 8.35 12.49
C TYR A 205 16.19 9.22 13.74
N SER A 206 16.11 8.62 14.94
CA SER A 206 16.22 9.31 16.23
C SER A 206 17.66 9.73 16.59
N GLY A 207 18.67 9.23 15.89
CA GLY A 207 20.05 9.38 16.34
C GLY A 207 20.24 8.70 17.69
N ASP A 208 20.68 9.44 18.72
CA ASP A 208 20.91 8.89 20.07
C ASP A 208 19.70 9.02 21.02
N LYS A 209 18.59 9.62 20.55
CA LYS A 209 17.41 9.82 21.37
C LYS A 209 16.63 8.49 21.57
N PRO A 210 15.94 8.35 22.72
CA PRO A 210 15.18 7.13 23.02
C PRO A 210 13.98 6.97 22.10
N VAL A 211 13.57 5.72 21.89
CA VAL A 211 12.34 5.30 21.20
C VAL A 211 11.41 4.70 22.24
N GLU A 212 10.14 5.01 22.16
CA GLU A 212 9.13 4.53 23.10
C GLU A 212 8.09 3.66 22.40
N MET A 213 7.83 2.46 22.92
CA MET A 213 6.69 1.63 22.59
C MET A 213 5.62 1.80 23.66
N ARG A 214 4.40 2.15 23.24
CA ARG A 214 3.23 2.26 24.11
C ARG A 214 2.14 1.33 23.59
N LEU A 215 1.71 0.40 24.41
CA LEU A 215 0.55 -0.45 24.12
C LEU A 215 -0.65 0.02 24.92
N ARG A 216 -1.73 0.41 24.24
CA ARG A 216 -3.00 0.84 24.84
C ARG A 216 -4.15 0.11 24.16
N GLY A 217 -4.77 -0.80 24.89
CA GLY A 217 -5.79 -1.68 24.30
C GLY A 217 -5.22 -2.50 23.15
N SER A 218 -5.78 -2.32 21.94
CA SER A 218 -5.34 -2.95 20.70
C SER A 218 -4.26 -2.14 19.94
N VAL A 219 -3.94 -0.91 20.42
CA VAL A 219 -3.09 0.03 19.69
C VAL A 219 -1.65 0.03 20.24
N LEU A 220 -0.71 -0.38 19.40
CA LEU A 220 0.73 -0.23 19.63
C LEU A 220 1.23 1.04 18.94
N SER A 221 1.72 1.99 19.73
CA SER A 221 2.37 3.20 19.22
C SER A 221 3.88 3.11 19.39
N ILE A 222 4.63 3.29 18.30
CA ILE A 222 6.09 3.40 18.32
C ILE A 222 6.42 4.87 18.04
N VAL A 223 7.02 5.52 19.02
CA VAL A 223 7.29 6.98 19.03
C VAL A 223 8.79 7.21 19.00
N ASP A 224 9.25 7.94 18.01
CA ASP A 224 10.62 8.42 17.92
C ASP A 224 10.69 9.96 17.99
N GLN A 225 11.85 10.47 18.39
CA GLN A 225 12.15 11.91 18.46
C GLN A 225 13.17 12.31 17.39
N GLY A 226 13.07 11.72 16.21
CA GLY A 226 14.01 11.83 15.12
C GLY A 226 13.82 13.06 14.24
N ILE A 227 14.34 12.94 13.02
CA ILE A 227 14.29 14.01 12.00
C ILE A 227 12.89 14.31 11.49
N GLY A 228 11.89 13.45 11.77
CA GLY A 228 10.55 13.55 11.23
C GLY A 228 10.48 13.33 9.71
N ILE A 229 9.28 13.47 9.18
CA ILE A 229 8.98 13.30 7.74
C ILE A 229 8.28 14.57 7.27
N PRO A 230 8.66 15.15 6.10
CA PRO A 230 7.95 16.26 5.49
C PRO A 230 6.46 15.89 5.26
N PRO A 231 5.50 16.78 5.56
CA PRO A 231 4.07 16.47 5.50
C PRO A 231 3.61 15.93 4.14
N GLU A 232 4.16 16.47 3.05
CA GLU A 232 3.86 16.08 1.67
C GLU A 232 4.41 14.69 1.30
N GLU A 233 5.33 14.16 2.10
CA GLU A 233 5.98 12.87 1.84
C GLU A 233 5.43 11.73 2.72
N ILE A 234 4.59 12.01 3.73
CA ILE A 234 4.06 10.99 4.66
C ILE A 234 3.35 9.85 3.93
N GLN A 235 2.56 10.14 2.91
CA GLN A 235 1.89 9.10 2.13
C GLN A 235 2.86 8.33 1.23
N ARG A 236 3.93 8.99 0.77
CA ARG A 236 4.91 8.39 -0.15
C ARG A 236 5.89 7.47 0.55
N VAL A 237 6.23 7.71 1.83
CA VAL A 237 7.15 6.83 2.59
C VAL A 237 6.61 5.42 2.80
N THR A 238 5.32 5.20 2.56
CA THR A 238 4.69 3.89 2.59
C THR A 238 4.91 3.08 1.30
N GLN A 239 5.42 3.72 0.23
CA GLN A 239 5.71 3.06 -1.05
C GLN A 239 7.06 2.34 -1.00
N PRO A 240 7.18 1.16 -1.63
CA PRO A 240 8.46 0.46 -1.72
C PRO A 240 9.53 1.34 -2.41
N PHE A 241 10.76 1.30 -1.88
CA PHE A 241 11.94 2.04 -2.33
C PHE A 241 11.87 3.56 -2.17
N TYR A 242 10.74 4.11 -1.72
CA TYR A 242 10.66 5.55 -1.47
C TYR A 242 11.41 5.91 -0.18
N ARG A 243 12.15 7.01 -0.23
CA ARG A 243 12.87 7.59 0.90
C ARG A 243 12.57 9.08 0.95
N ALA A 244 12.23 9.56 2.13
CA ALA A 244 11.99 11.00 2.31
C ALA A 244 13.25 11.81 1.98
N SER A 245 13.05 13.03 1.49
CA SER A 245 14.12 13.93 1.04
C SER A 245 15.17 14.21 2.13
N ASN A 246 14.73 14.28 3.39
CA ASN A 246 15.61 14.49 4.54
C ASN A 246 16.30 13.19 5.05
N ALA A 247 16.01 12.02 4.47
CA ALA A 247 16.53 10.73 4.89
C ALA A 247 17.72 10.21 4.05
N HIS A 248 18.19 10.98 3.07
CA HIS A 248 19.26 10.52 2.15
C HIS A 248 20.60 10.26 2.81
N ALA A 249 20.92 11.00 3.88
CA ALA A 249 22.16 10.80 4.65
C ALA A 249 22.19 9.47 5.45
N TYR A 250 21.04 8.84 5.67
CA TYR A 250 20.94 7.60 6.44
C TYR A 250 20.97 6.40 5.48
N ALA A 251 21.68 5.33 5.83
CA ALA A 251 21.71 4.10 5.02
C ALA A 251 20.33 3.44 4.97
N GLY A 252 19.92 2.89 3.82
CA GLY A 252 18.67 2.13 3.71
C GLY A 252 18.08 2.14 2.31
N ARG A 253 17.24 1.13 2.01
CA ARG A 253 16.68 0.86 0.68
C ARG A 253 15.24 1.32 0.50
N GLY A 254 14.56 1.80 1.56
CA GLY A 254 13.15 2.21 1.49
C GLY A 254 12.15 1.06 1.37
N ILE A 255 12.53 -0.17 1.73
CA ILE A 255 11.66 -1.36 1.62
C ILE A 255 11.01 -1.70 2.97
N GLY A 256 11.71 -1.48 4.08
CA GLY A 256 11.30 -1.99 5.40
C GLY A 256 9.90 -1.54 5.83
N LEU A 257 9.59 -0.25 5.71
CA LEU A 257 8.29 0.29 6.13
C LEU A 257 7.15 -0.28 5.28
N SER A 258 7.28 -0.28 3.95
CA SER A 258 6.27 -0.83 3.04
C SER A 258 6.02 -2.32 3.27
N LEU A 259 7.07 -3.09 3.56
CA LEU A 259 6.99 -4.49 3.93
C LEU A 259 6.22 -4.68 5.25
N SER A 260 6.56 -3.88 6.27
CA SER A 260 5.88 -3.93 7.57
C SER A 260 4.39 -3.63 7.45
N LEU A 261 4.03 -2.56 6.72
CA LEU A 261 2.63 -2.21 6.48
C LEU A 261 1.86 -3.32 5.75
N ARG A 262 2.52 -4.00 4.81
CA ARG A 262 1.89 -5.11 4.08
C ARG A 262 1.67 -6.32 4.98
N ILE A 263 2.64 -6.66 5.84
CA ILE A 263 2.50 -7.73 6.83
C ILE A 263 1.36 -7.42 7.80
N LEU A 264 1.35 -6.25 8.41
CA LEU A 264 0.37 -5.84 9.42
C LEU A 264 -1.06 -5.84 8.86
N ARG A 265 -1.28 -5.23 7.69
CA ARG A 265 -2.59 -5.23 7.00
C ARG A 265 -3.11 -6.64 6.69
N LYS A 266 -2.21 -7.60 6.48
CA LYS A 266 -2.60 -8.99 6.22
C LYS A 266 -3.25 -9.66 7.42
N TYR A 267 -2.92 -9.22 8.62
CA TYR A 267 -3.53 -9.66 9.89
C TYR A 267 -4.65 -8.73 10.36
N GLY A 268 -5.20 -7.89 9.48
CA GLY A 268 -6.30 -6.99 9.79
C GLY A 268 -5.90 -5.76 10.60
N ALA A 269 -4.59 -5.53 10.80
CA ALA A 269 -4.15 -4.34 11.51
C ALA A 269 -4.17 -3.10 10.61
N SER A 270 -4.67 -1.99 11.13
CA SER A 270 -4.53 -0.68 10.52
C SER A 270 -3.28 0.04 11.03
N VAL A 271 -2.65 0.85 10.18
CA VAL A 271 -1.43 1.58 10.55
C VAL A 271 -1.57 3.05 10.18
N GLN A 272 -1.37 3.92 11.17
CA GLN A 272 -1.34 5.36 11.01
C GLN A 272 0.06 5.90 11.29
N ILE A 273 0.55 6.78 10.42
CA ILE A 273 1.83 7.45 10.57
C ILE A 273 1.56 8.93 10.77
N THR A 274 2.03 9.47 11.88
CA THR A 274 1.97 10.89 12.20
C THR A 274 3.39 11.39 12.42
N SER A 275 3.79 12.46 11.76
CA SER A 275 5.15 12.98 11.85
C SER A 275 5.18 14.49 11.75
N ARG A 276 6.16 15.10 12.44
CA ARG A 276 6.52 16.50 12.31
C ARG A 276 8.01 16.65 12.06
N LEU A 277 8.35 17.42 11.06
CA LEU A 277 9.74 17.66 10.68
C LEU A 277 10.54 18.23 11.86
N GLY A 278 11.65 17.57 12.22
CA GLY A 278 12.52 17.95 13.34
C GLY A 278 12.03 17.53 14.74
N GLU A 279 10.78 17.05 14.88
CA GLU A 279 10.22 16.62 16.18
C GLU A 279 10.19 15.11 16.33
N GLY A 280 9.99 14.36 15.23
CA GLY A 280 9.96 12.90 15.23
C GLY A 280 8.75 12.31 14.52
N THR A 281 8.58 10.98 14.67
CA THR A 281 7.53 10.20 14.04
C THR A 281 6.85 9.28 15.03
N THR A 282 5.54 9.13 14.89
CA THR A 282 4.74 8.13 15.60
C THR A 282 4.13 7.19 14.58
N VAL A 283 4.39 5.90 14.73
CA VAL A 283 3.73 4.82 13.98
C VAL A 283 2.77 4.12 14.93
N ALA A 284 1.47 4.32 14.74
CA ALA A 284 0.41 3.68 15.52
C ALA A 284 -0.14 2.48 14.72
N ILE A 285 -0.16 1.31 15.34
CA ILE A 285 -0.61 0.03 14.79
C ILE A 285 -1.82 -0.40 15.62
N ASP A 286 -3.00 -0.37 15.02
CA ASP A 286 -4.22 -0.87 15.65
C ASP A 286 -4.51 -2.29 15.13
N PHE A 287 -4.43 -3.26 16.02
CA PHE A 287 -4.63 -4.67 15.68
C PHE A 287 -6.11 -5.08 15.55
N ASP A 288 -7.05 -4.19 15.89
CA ASP A 288 -8.51 -4.37 15.67
C ASP A 288 -9.04 -3.49 14.52
N GLY A 289 -8.17 -2.79 13.78
CA GLY A 289 -8.53 -1.71 12.88
C GLY A 289 -9.41 -2.06 11.66
N ASP A 290 -9.46 -3.33 11.23
CA ASP A 290 -10.25 -3.81 10.07
C ASP A 290 -11.20 -4.99 10.43
N ARG A 291 -11.57 -5.14 11.70
CA ARG A 291 -12.56 -6.15 12.15
C ARG A 291 -13.96 -5.61 12.20
#